data_a4f0e57af8c9c04c37dd7f32a710c365
#
_entry.id   a4f0e57af8c9c04c37dd7f32a710c365
#
_cell.length_a   1.000
_cell.length_b   1.000
_cell.length_c   1.000
_cell.angle_alpha   90.00
_cell.angle_beta   90.00
_cell.angle_gamma   90.00
#
_symmetry.space_group_name_H-M   'P 1'
#
loop_
_entity.id
_entity.type
_entity.pdbx_description
1 polymer ?
#
loop_
_entity_poly.entity_id
_entity_poly.type
_entity_poly.pdbx_seq_one_letter_code
_entity_poly.pdbx_strand_id
1 'polypeptide(L)'
;MTIKIKVCGLLESSNVESCIDNSADMIGLVFYPKSPRNIEINEAYILNKKYSSLIEIVALVVNASEELIDNIISRVGIKTIQFHGNENI
;
A
#
# COMPACT_ATOMS: atom_id res chain seq x y z
N MET A 1 -0.86 23.77 10.72
CA MET A 1 -0.22 22.77 9.85
C MET A 1 -0.61 21.38 10.28
N THR A 2 -1.03 20.55 9.32
CA THR A 2 -1.45 19.18 9.62
C THR A 2 -0.32 18.23 9.30
N ILE A 3 0.04 17.37 10.24
CA ILE A 3 1.02 16.33 10.01
C ILE A 3 0.29 15.08 9.56
N LYS A 4 0.70 14.54 8.41
CA LYS A 4 0.13 13.30 7.90
C LYS A 4 0.95 12.12 8.40
N ILE A 5 0.25 11.11 8.87
CA ILE A 5 0.88 9.89 9.40
C ILE A 5 0.58 8.74 8.44
N LYS A 6 1.65 8.09 7.97
CA LYS A 6 1.56 6.91 7.12
C LYS A 6 2.14 5.70 7.84
N VAL A 7 1.39 4.61 7.90
CA VAL A 7 1.84 3.34 8.45
C VAL A 7 2.03 2.36 7.31
N CYS A 8 3.22 1.79 7.17
CA CYS A 8 3.58 0.91 6.06
C CYS A 8 3.73 -0.55 6.49
N GLY A 9 3.57 -1.45 5.53
CA GLY A 9 3.84 -2.87 5.73
C GLY A 9 2.71 -3.65 6.37
N LEU A 10 1.48 -3.21 6.19
CA LEU A 10 0.31 -3.89 6.73
C LEU A 10 -0.10 -5.05 5.83
N LEU A 11 -0.44 -6.18 6.43
CA LEU A 11 -0.84 -7.39 5.72
C LEU A 11 -2.24 -7.89 6.09
N GLU A 12 -2.79 -7.43 7.20
CA GLU A 12 -4.04 -7.94 7.74
C GLU A 12 -5.06 -6.85 8.00
N SER A 13 -6.34 -7.20 7.85
CA SER A 13 -7.44 -6.27 8.10
C SER A 13 -7.40 -5.68 9.51
N SER A 14 -7.06 -6.50 10.52
CA SER A 14 -7.00 -6.00 11.90
C SER A 14 -5.98 -4.89 12.07
N ASN A 15 -4.86 -4.97 11.36
CA ASN A 15 -3.84 -3.91 11.40
C ASN A 15 -4.35 -2.63 10.75
N VAL A 16 -5.08 -2.76 9.64
CA VAL A 16 -5.66 -1.60 8.95
C VAL A 16 -6.71 -0.92 9.84
N GLU A 17 -7.57 -1.70 10.47
CA GLU A 17 -8.58 -1.15 11.37
C GLU A 17 -7.96 -0.43 12.55
N SER A 18 -6.87 -0.99 13.10
CA SER A 18 -6.13 -0.34 14.17
C SER A 18 -5.57 1.02 13.74
N CYS A 19 -5.05 1.10 12.52
CA CYS A 19 -4.55 2.37 11.98
C CYS A 19 -5.66 3.39 11.81
N ILE A 20 -6.83 2.97 11.33
CA ILE A 20 -7.98 3.85 11.20
C ILE A 20 -8.42 4.37 12.57
N ASP A 21 -8.51 3.49 13.55
CA ASP A 21 -8.92 3.84 14.91
C ASP A 21 -7.92 4.80 15.57
N ASN A 22 -6.64 4.71 15.21
CA ASN A 22 -5.60 5.56 15.76
C ASN A 22 -5.31 6.79 14.88
N SER A 23 -6.22 7.11 13.98
CA SER A 23 -6.17 8.33 13.16
C SER A 23 -4.97 8.44 12.23
N ALA A 24 -4.47 7.32 11.71
CA ALA A 24 -3.48 7.36 10.65
C ALA A 24 -4.11 7.96 9.39
N ASP A 25 -3.35 8.76 8.66
CA ASP A 25 -3.85 9.43 7.46
C ASP A 25 -3.82 8.52 6.24
N MET A 26 -2.85 7.61 6.20
CA MET A 26 -2.70 6.69 5.08
C MET A 26 -1.98 5.43 5.52
N ILE A 27 -2.15 4.36 4.75
CA ILE A 27 -1.40 3.12 4.96
C ILE A 27 -0.63 2.79 3.68
N GLY A 28 0.51 2.12 3.85
CA GLY A 28 1.33 1.67 2.74
C GLY A 28 1.33 0.15 2.66
N LEU A 29 1.04 -0.37 1.47
CA LEU A 29 1.14 -1.80 1.19
C LEU A 29 2.43 -2.03 0.42
N VAL A 30 3.26 -2.97 0.87
CA VAL A 30 4.58 -3.20 0.31
C VAL A 30 4.53 -4.28 -0.76
N PHE A 31 4.89 -3.92 -1.99
CA PHE A 31 4.99 -4.85 -3.11
C PHE A 31 6.46 -5.08 -3.44
N TYR A 32 7.13 -5.85 -2.61
CA TYR A 32 8.54 -6.18 -2.78
C TYR A 32 8.80 -7.60 -2.27
N PRO A 33 8.96 -8.59 -3.16
CA PRO A 33 9.05 -10.00 -2.77
C PRO A 33 10.15 -10.33 -1.75
N LYS A 34 11.20 -9.54 -1.68
CA LYS A 34 12.28 -9.76 -0.70
C LYS A 34 11.95 -9.25 0.69
N SER A 35 10.87 -8.50 0.83
CA SER A 35 10.45 -7.98 2.13
C SER A 35 9.57 -9.00 2.86
N PRO A 36 9.78 -9.20 4.18
CA PRO A 36 8.85 -10.03 4.97
C PRO A 36 7.45 -9.43 5.03
N ARG A 37 7.30 -8.17 4.64
CA ARG A 37 6.01 -7.47 4.63
C ARG A 37 5.40 -7.38 3.23
N ASN A 38 5.94 -8.14 2.26
CA ASN A 38 5.39 -8.15 0.92
C ASN A 38 3.95 -8.64 0.94
N ILE A 39 3.07 -7.92 0.23
CA ILE A 39 1.67 -8.32 0.08
C ILE A 39 1.43 -8.80 -1.36
N GLU A 40 0.58 -9.80 -1.52
CA GLU A 40 0.21 -10.30 -2.83
C GLU A 40 -0.92 -9.46 -3.43
N ILE A 41 -1.03 -9.48 -4.76
CA ILE A 41 -2.02 -8.69 -5.49
C ILE A 41 -3.45 -8.97 -4.99
N ASN A 42 -3.80 -10.24 -4.81
CA ASN A 42 -5.15 -10.59 -4.37
C ASN A 42 -5.46 -10.09 -2.96
N GLU A 43 -4.50 -10.19 -2.07
CA GLU A 43 -4.66 -9.70 -0.70
C GLU A 43 -4.78 -8.18 -0.67
N ALA A 44 -3.96 -7.50 -1.48
CA ALA A 44 -4.01 -6.05 -1.59
C ALA A 44 -5.35 -5.58 -2.16
N TYR A 45 -5.88 -6.29 -3.14
CA TYR A 45 -7.20 -6.00 -3.70
C TYR A 45 -8.28 -6.04 -2.61
N ILE A 46 -8.26 -7.07 -1.77
CA ILE A 46 -9.24 -7.23 -0.71
C ILE A 46 -9.16 -6.06 0.28
N LEU A 47 -7.95 -5.71 0.71
CA LEU A 47 -7.76 -4.59 1.63
C LEU A 47 -8.18 -3.26 1.01
N ASN A 48 -7.80 -3.03 -0.24
CA ASN A 48 -8.15 -1.79 -0.92
C ASN A 48 -9.67 -1.65 -1.09
N LYS A 49 -10.33 -2.72 -1.50
CA LYS A 49 -11.77 -2.72 -1.68
C LYS A 49 -12.50 -2.43 -0.37
N LYS A 50 -11.99 -2.99 0.72
CA LYS A 50 -12.65 -2.87 2.02
C LYS A 50 -12.41 -1.51 2.69
N TYR A 51 -11.22 -0.94 2.53
CA TYR A 51 -10.83 0.22 3.33
C TYR A 51 -10.53 1.50 2.55
N SER A 52 -10.51 1.48 1.23
CA SER A 52 -10.11 2.67 0.45
C SER A 52 -11.01 3.89 0.65
N SER A 53 -12.24 3.69 1.07
CA SER A 53 -13.14 4.80 1.38
C SER A 53 -12.91 5.39 2.76
N LEU A 54 -12.17 4.69 3.61
CA LEU A 54 -11.94 5.08 5.01
C LEU A 54 -10.54 5.63 5.25
N ILE A 55 -9.58 5.23 4.44
CA ILE A 55 -8.18 5.64 4.60
C ILE A 55 -7.49 5.60 3.25
N GLU A 56 -6.55 6.51 3.02
CA GLU A 56 -5.78 6.52 1.78
C GLU A 56 -4.80 5.34 1.77
N ILE A 57 -4.79 4.59 0.67
CA ILE A 57 -3.92 3.42 0.52
C ILE A 57 -2.87 3.72 -0.55
N VAL A 58 -1.61 3.54 -0.17
CA VAL A 58 -0.45 3.81 -1.02
C VAL A 58 0.30 2.51 -1.28
N ALA A 59 0.71 2.29 -2.52
CA ALA A 59 1.56 1.15 -2.85
C ALA A 59 3.03 1.55 -2.76
N LEU A 60 3.82 0.79 -2.00
CA LEU A 60 5.27 0.95 -1.95
C LEU A 60 5.91 -0.11 -2.82
N VAL A 61 6.73 0.31 -3.76
CA VAL A 61 7.41 -0.60 -4.68
C VAL A 61 8.92 -0.37 -4.65
N VAL A 62 9.68 -1.45 -4.89
CA VAL A 62 11.14 -1.40 -4.95
C VAL A 62 11.55 -2.06 -6.25
N ASN A 63 12.17 -1.28 -7.14
CA ASN A 63 12.62 -1.76 -8.45
C ASN A 63 11.53 -2.54 -9.20
N ALA A 64 10.32 -2.04 -9.16
CA ALA A 64 9.17 -2.73 -9.71
C ALA A 64 9.15 -2.72 -11.23
N SER A 65 8.67 -3.82 -11.83
CA SER A 65 8.45 -3.91 -13.26
C SER A 65 7.20 -3.12 -13.66
N GLU A 66 7.11 -2.77 -14.93
CA GLU A 66 5.91 -2.12 -15.46
C GLU A 66 4.68 -3.01 -15.27
N GLU A 67 4.85 -4.32 -15.42
CA GLU A 67 3.77 -5.27 -15.23
C GLU A 67 3.22 -5.22 -13.80
N LEU A 68 4.10 -5.17 -12.80
CA LEU A 68 3.66 -5.07 -11.41
C LEU A 68 2.92 -3.76 -11.17
N ILE A 69 3.44 -2.65 -11.68
CA ILE A 69 2.80 -1.35 -11.53
C ILE A 69 1.43 -1.35 -12.19
N ASP A 70 1.32 -1.90 -13.40
CA ASP A 70 0.04 -2.00 -14.09
C ASP A 70 -0.96 -2.85 -13.31
N ASN A 71 -0.52 -3.94 -12.69
CA ASN A 71 -1.38 -4.79 -11.86
C ASN A 71 -1.85 -4.04 -10.61
N ILE A 72 -0.98 -3.25 -10.00
CA ILE A 72 -1.36 -2.47 -8.82
C ILE A 72 -2.45 -1.46 -9.18
N ILE A 73 -2.28 -0.77 -10.29
CA ILE A 73 -3.24 0.25 -10.73
C ILE A 73 -4.55 -0.37 -11.20
N SER A 74 -4.48 -1.39 -12.07
CA SER A 74 -5.67 -1.91 -12.73
C SER A 74 -6.39 -3.00 -11.94
N ARG A 75 -5.65 -3.87 -11.24
CA ARG A 75 -6.25 -5.01 -10.53
C ARG A 75 -6.53 -4.70 -9.06
N VAL A 76 -5.63 -3.98 -8.39
CA VAL A 76 -5.83 -3.60 -7.00
C VAL A 76 -6.66 -2.33 -6.91
N GLY A 77 -6.40 -1.37 -7.78
CA GLY A 77 -7.11 -0.10 -7.79
C GLY A 77 -6.45 1.00 -6.98
N ILE A 78 -5.20 0.80 -6.58
CA ILE A 78 -4.43 1.81 -5.87
C ILE A 78 -3.95 2.86 -6.87
N LYS A 79 -4.12 4.13 -6.56
CA LYS A 79 -3.76 5.24 -7.44
C LYS A 79 -2.47 5.93 -7.07
N THR A 80 -2.00 5.78 -5.86
CA THR A 80 -0.79 6.44 -5.37
C THR A 80 0.31 5.41 -5.19
N ILE A 81 1.41 5.60 -5.90
CA ILE A 81 2.54 4.67 -5.85
C ILE A 81 3.77 5.42 -5.39
N GLN A 82 4.47 4.85 -4.40
CA GLN A 82 5.71 5.38 -3.88
C GLN A 82 6.86 4.48 -4.28
N PHE A 83 7.87 5.05 -4.91
CA PHE A 83 9.04 4.31 -5.33
C PHE A 83 10.11 4.37 -4.27
N HIS A 84 10.65 3.20 -3.91
CA HIS A 84 11.72 3.05 -2.93
C HIS A 84 12.87 2.28 -3.54
N GLY A 85 14.07 2.44 -2.99
CA GLY A 85 15.22 1.71 -3.45
C GLY A 85 16.06 2.50 -4.43
N ASN A 86 16.58 1.82 -5.44
CA ASN A 86 17.52 2.40 -6.40
C ASN A 86 16.89 2.83 -7.72
N GLU A 87 15.60 3.08 -7.74
CA GLU A 87 14.98 3.63 -8.95
C GLU A 87 15.58 4.99 -9.26
N ASN A 88 16.01 5.15 -10.50
CA ASN A 88 16.46 6.44 -10.98
C ASN A 88 15.24 7.23 -11.43
N ILE A 89 15.16 8.39 -10.89
CA ILE A 89 14.06 9.28 -11.21
C ILE A 89 14.56 10.42 -12.09
#